data_ce481a086a17a4f9d61907cfecc08656
#
_entry.id   ce481a086a17a4f9d61907cfecc08656
#
_cell.length_a   1.000
_cell.length_b   1.000
_cell.length_c   1.000
_cell.angle_alpha   90.00
_cell.angle_beta   90.00
_cell.angle_gamma   90.00
#
_symmetry.space_group_name_H-M   'P 1'
#
loop_
_entity.id
_entity.type
_entity.pdbx_description
1 polymer ?
#
loop_
_entity_poly.entity_id
_entity_poly.type
_entity_poly.pdbx_seq_one_letter_code
_entity_poly.pdbx_strand_id
1 'polypeptide(L)'
;MSGFTHLDAAGAARMVDVTEKEVTVRTATATGRVDLTAECIALLRGEGVPKGDALAAARLAGIMGAKRTPDLIPLCHPIALHGVTVELVVDDTGVAVTATARTADRTGVEMEALTAVSVACLTMVDMTKAVDPRGTIGGIRLETKTGGKSGPWQR
;
A
#
# COMPACT_ATOMS: atom_id res chain seq x y z
N MET A 1 6.21 -5.83 -28.05
CA MET A 1 5.54 -4.73 -27.31
C MET A 1 4.56 -5.33 -26.33
N SER A 2 4.72 -5.07 -25.06
CA SER A 2 3.69 -5.38 -24.09
C SER A 2 2.55 -4.37 -24.28
N GLY A 3 1.48 -4.76 -24.96
CA GLY A 3 0.29 -3.92 -25.10
C GLY A 3 -0.40 -3.73 -23.74
N PHE A 4 -1.22 -2.70 -23.61
CA PHE A 4 -2.05 -2.50 -22.42
C PHE A 4 -3.03 -3.66 -22.27
N THR A 5 -2.86 -4.48 -21.24
CA THR A 5 -3.66 -5.69 -21.02
C THR A 5 -5.10 -5.40 -20.60
N HIS A 6 -5.35 -4.19 -20.09
CA HIS A 6 -6.68 -3.73 -19.63
C HIS A 6 -7.52 -3.05 -20.73
N LEU A 7 -7.14 -3.18 -21.99
CA LEU A 7 -7.93 -2.74 -23.14
C LEU A 7 -8.36 -3.95 -23.97
N ASP A 8 -9.59 -3.91 -24.48
CA ASP A 8 -10.07 -4.87 -25.46
C ASP A 8 -9.65 -4.46 -26.89
N ALA A 9 -10.05 -5.23 -27.88
CA ALA A 9 -9.74 -4.96 -29.29
C ALA A 9 -10.33 -3.66 -29.82
N ALA A 10 -11.37 -3.14 -29.16
CA ALA A 10 -12.02 -1.87 -29.49
C ALA A 10 -11.47 -0.67 -28.70
N GLY A 11 -10.48 -0.91 -27.81
CA GLY A 11 -9.86 0.11 -26.96
C GLY A 11 -10.67 0.43 -25.69
N ALA A 12 -11.68 -0.35 -25.36
CA ALA A 12 -12.46 -0.17 -24.14
C ALA A 12 -11.78 -0.84 -22.95
N ALA A 13 -11.94 -0.24 -21.77
CA ALA A 13 -11.38 -0.78 -20.51
C ALA A 13 -12.04 -2.13 -20.16
N ARG A 14 -11.21 -3.08 -19.75
CA ARG A 14 -11.67 -4.39 -19.27
C ARG A 14 -10.80 -4.88 -18.10
N MET A 15 -11.40 -5.66 -17.22
CA MET A 15 -10.66 -6.47 -16.27
C MET A 15 -10.10 -7.71 -16.97
N VAL A 16 -8.80 -7.97 -16.82
CA VAL A 16 -8.13 -9.11 -17.48
C VAL A 16 -8.74 -10.42 -16.99
N ASP A 17 -9.07 -11.33 -17.94
CA ASP A 17 -9.47 -12.69 -17.58
C ASP A 17 -8.25 -13.50 -17.13
N VAL A 18 -8.27 -14.00 -15.91
CA VAL A 18 -7.19 -14.79 -15.30
C VAL A 18 -7.61 -16.24 -15.03
N THR A 19 -8.74 -16.68 -15.58
CA THR A 19 -9.30 -18.03 -15.35
C THR A 19 -8.28 -19.13 -15.67
N GLU A 20 -7.53 -18.97 -16.75
CA GLU A 20 -6.55 -19.97 -17.23
C GLU A 20 -5.16 -19.84 -16.57
N LYS A 21 -4.96 -18.83 -15.71
CA LYS A 21 -3.69 -18.68 -14.99
C LYS A 21 -3.61 -19.65 -13.82
N GLU A 22 -2.41 -20.15 -13.59
CA GLU A 22 -2.15 -20.99 -12.43
C GLU A 22 -2.19 -20.19 -11.13
N VAL A 23 -2.65 -20.84 -10.07
CA VAL A 23 -2.54 -20.31 -8.71
C VAL A 23 -1.10 -20.46 -8.24
N THR A 24 -0.45 -19.34 -7.93
CA THR A 24 0.92 -19.33 -7.41
C THR A 24 1.01 -18.42 -6.19
N VAL A 25 1.99 -18.67 -5.33
CA VAL A 25 2.31 -17.76 -4.22
C VAL A 25 2.91 -16.49 -4.80
N ARG A 26 2.35 -15.33 -4.41
CA ARG A 26 2.77 -14.01 -4.86
C ARG A 26 2.97 -13.10 -3.66
N THR A 27 4.02 -12.31 -3.72
CA THR A 27 4.36 -11.32 -2.69
C THR A 27 4.71 -10.00 -3.37
N ALA A 28 4.29 -8.90 -2.78
CA ALA A 28 4.68 -7.57 -3.21
C ALA A 28 4.96 -6.70 -1.99
N THR A 29 6.00 -5.87 -2.09
CA THR A 29 6.36 -4.88 -1.07
C THR A 29 6.34 -3.49 -1.69
N ALA A 30 5.67 -2.57 -1.02
CA ALA A 30 5.61 -1.16 -1.38
C ALA A 30 6.10 -0.31 -0.21
N THR A 31 6.58 0.88 -0.52
CA THR A 31 7.02 1.87 0.47
C THR A 31 6.40 3.24 0.17
N GLY A 32 6.40 4.09 1.17
CA GLY A 32 6.02 5.49 1.09
C GLY A 32 6.42 6.20 2.36
N ARG A 33 6.13 7.48 2.45
CA ARG A 33 6.42 8.24 3.66
C ARG A 33 5.50 9.44 3.83
N VAL A 34 5.44 9.92 5.05
CA VAL A 34 4.82 11.19 5.42
C VAL A 34 5.91 12.07 6.03
N ASP A 35 6.21 13.19 5.39
CA ASP A 35 7.12 14.19 5.94
C ASP A 35 6.36 15.07 6.93
N LEU A 36 6.95 15.26 8.12
CA LEU A 36 6.34 15.94 9.24
C LEU A 36 7.32 16.94 9.87
N THR A 37 6.78 17.91 10.61
CA THR A 37 7.61 18.85 11.38
C THR A 37 8.32 18.16 12.54
N ALA A 38 9.43 18.74 12.99
CA ALA A 38 10.19 18.26 14.14
C ALA A 38 9.32 18.18 15.42
N GLU A 39 8.39 19.14 15.61
CA GLU A 39 7.44 19.14 16.72
C GLU A 39 6.54 17.88 16.68
N CYS A 40 5.97 17.58 15.52
CA CYS A 40 5.12 16.42 15.34
C CYS A 40 5.89 15.11 15.55
N ILE A 41 7.12 15.02 15.04
CA ILE A 41 8.01 13.86 15.22
C ILE A 41 8.32 13.65 16.71
N ALA A 42 8.61 14.72 17.45
CA ALA A 42 8.86 14.64 18.89
C ALA A 42 7.66 14.09 19.66
N LEU A 43 6.45 14.52 19.30
CA LEU A 43 5.21 13.99 19.89
C LEU A 43 5.00 12.53 19.57
N LEU A 44 5.24 12.10 18.33
CA LEU A 44 5.14 10.69 17.94
C LEU A 44 6.12 9.79 18.71
N ARG A 45 7.30 10.31 19.05
CA ARG A 45 8.32 9.60 19.81
C ARG A 45 8.09 9.62 21.33
N GLY A 46 7.30 10.56 21.82
CA GLY A 46 7.09 10.83 23.24
C GLY A 46 5.66 10.56 23.70
N GLU A 47 4.95 11.63 24.03
CA GLU A 47 3.60 11.56 24.62
C GLU A 47 2.49 11.16 23.63
N GLY A 48 2.79 11.15 22.32
CA GLY A 48 1.80 10.90 21.27
C GLY A 48 1.10 12.16 20.79
N VAL A 49 0.24 12.00 19.80
CA VAL A 49 -0.54 13.08 19.19
C VAL A 49 -1.96 13.14 19.78
N PRO A 50 -2.69 14.28 19.63
CA PRO A 50 -4.00 14.47 20.27
C PRO A 50 -5.05 13.40 19.97
N LYS A 51 -4.99 12.76 18.79
CA LYS A 51 -5.92 11.69 18.41
C LYS A 51 -5.57 10.29 18.95
N GLY A 52 -4.47 10.14 19.69
CA GLY A 52 -4.04 8.88 20.27
C GLY A 52 -2.91 8.19 19.53
N ASP A 53 -2.88 6.86 19.55
CA ASP A 53 -1.81 6.06 18.93
C ASP A 53 -1.89 6.08 17.40
N ALA A 54 -1.20 7.04 16.81
CA ALA A 54 -1.21 7.27 15.37
C ALA A 54 -0.59 6.10 14.59
N LEU A 55 0.49 5.51 15.11
CA LEU A 55 1.18 4.40 14.43
C LEU A 55 0.32 3.14 14.41
N ALA A 56 -0.33 2.80 15.51
CA ALA A 56 -1.23 1.65 15.59
C ALA A 56 -2.46 1.85 14.69
N ALA A 57 -3.05 3.04 14.70
CA ALA A 57 -4.18 3.38 13.82
C ALA A 57 -3.81 3.27 12.33
N ALA A 58 -2.67 3.81 11.94
CA ALA A 58 -2.20 3.77 10.56
C ALA A 58 -1.86 2.34 10.09
N ARG A 59 -1.25 1.53 10.98
CA ARG A 59 -0.98 0.12 10.67
C ARG A 59 -2.27 -0.64 10.39
N LEU A 60 -3.24 -0.55 11.27
CA LEU A 60 -4.54 -1.21 11.12
C LEU A 60 -5.27 -0.72 9.85
N ALA A 61 -5.28 0.59 9.62
CA ALA A 61 -5.89 1.19 8.45
C ALA A 61 -5.23 0.70 7.13
N GLY A 62 -3.92 0.57 7.11
CA GLY A 62 -3.19 0.02 5.96
C GLY A 62 -3.58 -1.43 5.67
N ILE A 63 -3.67 -2.26 6.69
CA ILE A 63 -4.14 -3.66 6.54
C ILE A 63 -5.58 -3.69 6.00
N MET A 64 -6.47 -2.87 6.55
CA MET A 64 -7.84 -2.76 6.06
C MET A 64 -7.89 -2.24 4.62
N GLY A 65 -7.05 -1.27 4.27
CA GLY A 65 -6.93 -0.72 2.92
C GLY A 65 -6.54 -1.79 1.90
N ALA A 66 -5.58 -2.64 2.22
CA ALA A 66 -5.19 -3.76 1.35
C ALA A 66 -6.40 -4.66 1.02
N LYS A 67 -7.25 -4.95 2.00
CA LYS A 67 -8.47 -5.76 1.82
C LYS A 67 -9.55 -5.07 0.99
N ARG A 68 -9.49 -3.76 0.84
CA ARG A 68 -10.44 -2.94 0.09
C ARG A 68 -9.95 -2.53 -1.28
N THR A 69 -8.80 -3.00 -1.71
CA THR A 69 -8.19 -2.62 -2.99
C THR A 69 -9.15 -2.77 -4.18
N PRO A 70 -9.88 -3.88 -4.38
CA PRO A 70 -10.77 -4.01 -5.53
C PRO A 70 -11.97 -3.05 -5.48
N ASP A 71 -12.35 -2.55 -4.30
CA ASP A 71 -13.40 -1.54 -4.17
C ASP A 71 -12.92 -0.14 -4.60
N LEU A 72 -11.60 0.10 -4.57
CA LEU A 72 -10.98 1.39 -4.85
C LEU A 72 -10.39 1.46 -6.25
N ILE A 73 -9.87 0.36 -6.76
CA ILE A 73 -9.16 0.27 -8.04
C ILE A 73 -10.01 -0.56 -9.01
N PRO A 74 -10.65 0.08 -10.01
CA PRO A 74 -11.75 -0.51 -10.78
C PRO A 74 -11.44 -1.84 -11.47
N LEU A 75 -10.22 -2.00 -11.98
CA LEU A 75 -9.82 -3.18 -12.77
C LEU A 75 -8.98 -4.19 -11.98
N CYS A 76 -8.85 -4.02 -10.66
CA CYS A 76 -8.23 -5.01 -9.79
C CYS A 76 -9.19 -6.15 -9.49
N HIS A 77 -8.65 -7.38 -9.53
CA HIS A 77 -9.41 -8.57 -9.17
C HIS A 77 -9.61 -8.63 -7.65
N PRO A 78 -10.80 -9.05 -7.17
CA PRO A 78 -10.97 -9.42 -5.78
C PRO A 78 -10.19 -10.72 -5.52
N ILE A 79 -9.19 -10.63 -4.65
CA ILE A 79 -8.34 -11.77 -4.29
C ILE A 79 -8.37 -12.02 -2.79
N ALA A 80 -8.10 -13.25 -2.39
CA ALA A 80 -7.92 -13.60 -0.99
C ALA A 80 -6.49 -13.22 -0.55
N LEU A 81 -6.36 -12.28 0.38
CA LEU A 81 -5.08 -11.97 0.99
C LEU A 81 -4.78 -12.97 2.11
N HIS A 82 -3.61 -13.61 2.04
CA HIS A 82 -3.15 -14.57 3.05
C HIS A 82 -2.27 -13.91 4.12
N GLY A 83 -1.68 -12.77 3.82
CA GLY A 83 -0.90 -12.01 4.77
C GLY A 83 -0.74 -10.56 4.32
N VAL A 84 -0.78 -9.65 5.27
CA VAL A 84 -0.46 -8.23 5.07
C VAL A 84 0.30 -7.76 6.31
N THR A 85 1.47 -7.18 6.09
CA THR A 85 2.21 -6.48 7.14
C THR A 85 2.35 -5.02 6.77
N VAL A 86 2.22 -4.14 7.74
CA VAL A 86 2.44 -2.70 7.59
C VAL A 86 3.36 -2.25 8.70
N GLU A 87 4.52 -1.77 8.35
CA GLU A 87 5.53 -1.26 9.27
C GLU A 87 5.62 0.26 9.13
N LEU A 88 5.65 0.94 10.26
CA LEU A 88 5.82 2.39 10.34
C LEU A 88 7.01 2.68 11.24
N VAL A 89 7.95 3.45 10.72
CA VAL A 89 9.16 3.86 11.45
C VAL A 89 9.22 5.38 11.48
N VAL A 90 9.25 5.94 12.68
CA VAL A 90 9.46 7.38 12.87
C VAL A 90 10.95 7.66 12.73
N ASP A 91 11.31 8.54 11.81
CA ASP A 91 12.68 9.01 11.60
C ASP A 91 12.78 10.54 11.81
N ASP A 92 13.91 11.13 11.49
CA ASP A 92 14.14 12.56 11.74
C ASP A 92 13.41 13.50 10.79
N THR A 93 12.76 13.00 9.76
CA THR A 93 12.00 13.78 8.77
C THR A 93 10.51 13.43 8.70
N GLY A 94 10.09 12.37 9.38
CA GLY A 94 8.69 11.96 9.37
C GLY A 94 8.49 10.49 9.71
N VAL A 95 7.61 9.83 8.96
CA VAL A 95 7.28 8.41 9.13
C VAL A 95 7.48 7.67 7.82
N ALA A 96 8.36 6.69 7.83
CA ALA A 96 8.53 5.75 6.72
C ALA A 96 7.53 4.60 6.86
N VAL A 97 6.86 4.26 5.77
CA VAL A 97 5.86 3.19 5.72
C VAL A 97 6.29 2.13 4.74
N THR A 98 6.26 0.88 5.17
CA THR A 98 6.52 -0.29 4.33
C THR A 98 5.37 -1.28 4.48
N ALA A 99 4.80 -1.73 3.38
CA ALA A 99 3.76 -2.75 3.40
C ALA A 99 4.13 -3.92 2.49
N THR A 100 3.89 -5.12 2.99
CA THR A 100 4.07 -6.36 2.23
C THR A 100 2.75 -7.13 2.23
N ALA A 101 2.26 -7.45 1.03
CA ALA A 101 1.08 -8.26 0.82
C ALA A 101 1.46 -9.62 0.22
N ARG A 102 0.76 -10.67 0.63
CA ARG A 102 0.97 -12.04 0.16
C ARG A 102 -0.36 -12.72 -0.15
N THR A 103 -0.38 -13.44 -1.26
CA THR A 103 -1.51 -14.27 -1.67
C THR A 103 -1.04 -15.56 -2.34
N ALA A 104 -1.93 -16.54 -2.43
CA ALA A 104 -1.82 -17.67 -3.36
C ALA A 104 -3.02 -17.57 -4.31
N ASP A 105 -2.82 -16.95 -5.46
CA ASP A 105 -3.90 -16.66 -6.41
C ASP A 105 -3.36 -16.51 -7.85
N ARG A 106 -4.24 -16.18 -8.78
CA ARG A 106 -3.98 -16.07 -10.22
C ARG A 106 -3.46 -14.71 -10.68
N THR A 107 -3.44 -13.73 -9.79
CA THR A 107 -2.95 -12.37 -10.08
C THR A 107 -2.02 -11.87 -8.99
N GLY A 108 -1.25 -10.84 -9.29
CA GLY A 108 -0.33 -10.22 -8.35
C GLY A 108 -1.02 -9.41 -7.26
N VAL A 109 -0.27 -9.04 -6.24
CA VAL A 109 -0.72 -8.28 -5.06
C VAL A 109 -0.05 -6.89 -4.97
N GLU A 110 0.45 -6.38 -6.08
CA GLU A 110 1.13 -5.09 -6.14
C GLU A 110 0.21 -3.95 -5.68
N MET A 111 -1.03 -3.95 -6.16
CA MET A 111 -1.98 -2.89 -5.82
C MET A 111 -2.43 -2.96 -4.36
N GLU A 112 -2.53 -4.16 -3.80
CA GLU A 112 -2.83 -4.36 -2.38
C GLU A 112 -1.72 -3.79 -1.49
N ALA A 113 -0.46 -3.99 -1.85
CA ALA A 113 0.69 -3.41 -1.13
C ALA A 113 0.71 -1.88 -1.27
N LEU A 114 0.51 -1.34 -2.46
CA LEU A 114 0.45 0.10 -2.72
C LEU A 114 -0.73 0.77 -2.00
N THR A 115 -1.90 0.14 -2.00
CA THR A 115 -3.09 0.63 -1.29
C THR A 115 -2.85 0.65 0.22
N ALA A 116 -2.22 -0.40 0.77
CA ALA A 116 -1.88 -0.46 2.19
C ALA A 116 -0.99 0.71 2.60
N VAL A 117 0.07 1.00 1.85
CA VAL A 117 0.95 2.15 2.10
C VAL A 117 0.19 3.46 1.99
N SER A 118 -0.63 3.62 0.96
CA SER A 118 -1.39 4.85 0.71
C SER A 118 -2.37 5.15 1.85
N VAL A 119 -3.13 4.16 2.29
CA VAL A 119 -4.11 4.30 3.38
C VAL A 119 -3.41 4.52 4.72
N ALA A 120 -2.29 3.85 4.98
CA ALA A 120 -1.48 4.10 6.17
C ALA A 120 -0.96 5.55 6.20
N CYS A 121 -0.45 6.06 5.09
CA CYS A 121 0.00 7.45 4.97
C CYS A 121 -1.15 8.45 5.17
N LEU A 122 -2.30 8.21 4.55
CA LEU A 122 -3.49 9.05 4.74
C LEU A 122 -3.93 9.09 6.22
N THR A 123 -3.89 7.94 6.88
CA THR A 123 -4.24 7.84 8.30
C THR A 123 -3.23 8.58 9.18
N MET A 124 -1.93 8.50 8.87
CA MET A 124 -0.92 9.30 9.57
C MET A 124 -1.22 10.79 9.46
N VAL A 125 -1.57 11.29 8.26
CA VAL A 125 -1.94 12.70 8.07
C VAL A 125 -3.19 13.04 8.89
N ASP A 126 -4.22 12.20 8.87
CA ASP A 126 -5.44 12.43 9.68
C ASP A 126 -5.13 12.47 11.18
N MET A 127 -4.27 11.58 11.66
CA MET A 127 -3.91 11.50 13.07
C MET A 127 -3.01 12.67 13.54
N THR A 128 -2.24 13.26 12.64
CA THR A 128 -1.24 14.30 12.98
C THR A 128 -1.65 15.71 12.57
N LYS A 129 -2.66 15.89 11.75
CA LYS A 129 -3.02 17.19 11.16
C LYS A 129 -3.37 18.28 12.18
N ALA A 130 -3.79 17.93 13.37
CA ALA A 130 -4.04 18.89 14.45
C ALA A 130 -2.75 19.57 14.94
N VAL A 131 -1.60 18.87 14.81
CA VAL A 131 -0.28 19.40 15.16
C VAL A 131 0.44 19.92 13.92
N ASP A 132 0.42 19.15 12.84
CA ASP A 132 1.07 19.50 11.57
C ASP A 132 0.11 19.36 10.39
N PRO A 133 -0.61 20.43 10.02
CA PRO A 133 -1.53 20.40 8.88
C PRO A 133 -0.81 20.35 7.52
N ARG A 134 0.51 20.47 7.48
CA ARG A 134 1.34 20.47 6.27
C ARG A 134 1.99 19.12 5.99
N GLY A 135 1.64 18.07 6.74
CA GLY A 135 2.14 16.73 6.50
C GLY A 135 2.03 16.34 5.03
N THR A 136 3.12 15.91 4.43
CA THR A 136 3.21 15.63 3.00
C THR A 136 3.44 14.15 2.75
N ILE A 137 2.52 13.52 1.99
CA ILE A 137 2.66 12.14 1.54
C ILE A 137 3.49 12.12 0.27
N GLY A 138 4.48 11.24 0.21
CA GLY A 138 5.32 11.10 -0.97
C GLY A 138 6.00 9.75 -1.09
N GLY A 139 6.65 9.52 -2.24
CA GLY A 139 7.47 8.34 -2.49
C GLY A 139 6.71 7.02 -2.48
N ILE A 140 5.39 7.02 -2.70
CA ILE A 140 4.60 5.79 -2.75
C ILE A 140 4.97 5.02 -4.02
N ARG A 141 5.55 3.84 -3.84
CA ARG A 141 6.03 3.03 -4.95
C ARG A 141 6.17 1.56 -4.60
N LEU A 142 6.12 0.73 -5.64
CA LEU A 142 6.46 -0.68 -5.54
C LEU A 142 7.98 -0.84 -5.45
N GLU A 143 8.45 -1.65 -4.51
CA GLU A 143 9.87 -1.97 -4.34
C GLU A 143 10.23 -3.34 -4.88
N THR A 144 9.42 -4.35 -4.57
CA THR A 144 9.66 -5.72 -5.00
C THR A 144 8.36 -6.45 -5.28
N LYS A 145 8.43 -7.44 -6.14
CA LYS A 145 7.39 -8.47 -6.27
C LYS A 145 8.00 -9.83 -6.60
N THR A 146 7.34 -10.88 -6.18
CA THR A 146 7.71 -12.27 -6.49
C THR A 146 6.49 -13.07 -6.89
N GLY A 147 6.73 -14.18 -7.59
CA GLY A 147 5.70 -15.08 -8.06
C GLY A 147 5.08 -14.69 -9.40
N GLY A 148 4.28 -15.60 -9.96
CA GLY A 148 3.65 -15.42 -11.26
C GLY A 148 4.59 -15.64 -12.45
N LYS A 149 4.03 -15.47 -13.65
CA LYS A 149 4.71 -15.75 -14.92
C LYS A 149 5.91 -14.85 -15.19
N SER A 150 5.85 -13.59 -14.75
CA SER A 150 6.92 -12.62 -14.96
C SER A 150 8.12 -12.79 -14.01
N GLY A 151 7.99 -13.63 -12.98
CA GLY A 151 9.04 -13.89 -12.00
C GLY A 151 9.32 -12.70 -11.07
N PRO A 152 10.45 -12.77 -10.31
CA PRO A 152 10.81 -11.73 -9.37
C PRO A 152 11.19 -10.42 -10.08
N TRP A 153 10.80 -9.31 -9.44
CA TRP A 153 11.15 -7.97 -9.86
C TRP A 153 11.55 -7.13 -8.63
N GLN A 154 12.56 -6.32 -8.80
CA GLN A 154 13.05 -5.37 -7.81
C GLN A 154 13.35 -4.04 -8.49
N ARG A 155 13.02 -2.94 -7.78
CA ARG A 155 13.32 -1.58 -8.25
C ARG A 155 14.82 -1.33 -8.27
#